data_9ca32a03bb7d55c413917bae28bc5b49
#
_entry.id   9ca32a03bb7d55c413917bae28bc5b49
#
_cell.length_a   1.000
_cell.length_b   1.000
_cell.length_c   1.000
_cell.angle_alpha   90.00
_cell.angle_beta   90.00
_cell.angle_gamma   90.00
#
_symmetry.space_group_name_H-M   'P 1'
#
loop_
_entity.id
_entity.type
_entity.pdbx_description
1 polymer ?
#
loop_
_entity_poly.entity_id
_entity_poly.type
_entity_poly.pdbx_seq_one_letter_code
_entity_poly.pdbx_strand_id
1 'polypeptide(L)'
;MFVEVAGCGSFAEASRRLRVPSATVSRRIQQLEVQLGTRLMQRSTRKLTLTGAGLAFKERCSPAVLELMGAGLRQVTESQEPSGVVRVAAPASFFKFFKMEWVNAFLDEHPLVKLEFVLSDRVADLIDERIDIAFRGGPLADSSYVARKIFANYGGLFASPSYLARHGEPNTLRELPEHHCVITPPDAGNFATWRLEGPDGDEEDVKVKGRFISNSQDVLRQAACAGLGIAALPSIIAVGDVESGNLIPVLPRYKRAGRGLSVIYTSRQQLPQAVSAFIDMAVKKLGQQEWGGTTSCSSEAPKIQVGAGRAPIVLPRTQYGLRDCVKI
;
A
#
# COMPACT_ATOMS: atom_id res chain seq x y z
N MET A 1 -30.21 -13.35 5.40
CA MET A 1 -29.81 -14.71 5.91
C MET A 1 -28.93 -15.46 4.91
N PHE A 2 -29.39 -15.75 3.67
CA PHE A 2 -28.59 -16.51 2.69
C PHE A 2 -27.22 -15.84 2.43
N VAL A 3 -27.21 -14.54 2.12
CA VAL A 3 -25.97 -13.77 1.86
C VAL A 3 -25.01 -13.84 3.04
N GLU A 4 -25.51 -13.78 4.28
CA GLU A 4 -24.71 -13.86 5.50
C GLU A 4 -24.10 -15.26 5.69
N VAL A 5 -24.90 -16.32 5.50
CA VAL A 5 -24.40 -17.71 5.58
C VAL A 5 -23.38 -17.99 4.47
N ALA A 6 -23.64 -17.47 3.27
CA ALA A 6 -22.72 -17.58 2.13
C ALA A 6 -21.43 -16.79 2.30
N GLY A 7 -21.44 -15.73 3.09
CA GLY A 7 -20.25 -14.94 3.45
C GLY A 7 -19.43 -15.56 4.57
N CYS A 8 -20.10 -16.09 5.60
CA CYS A 8 -19.41 -16.69 6.76
C CYS A 8 -18.98 -18.14 6.53
N GLY A 9 -19.52 -18.83 5.53
CA GLY A 9 -19.30 -20.27 5.32
C GLY A 9 -19.81 -21.17 6.47
N SER A 10 -20.61 -20.62 7.41
CA SER A 10 -21.06 -21.31 8.62
C SER A 10 -22.43 -20.83 9.10
N PHE A 11 -23.34 -21.77 9.31
CA PHE A 11 -24.65 -21.49 9.91
C PHE A 11 -24.55 -20.98 11.35
N ALA A 12 -23.61 -21.51 12.11
CA ALA A 12 -23.42 -21.10 13.51
C ALA A 12 -22.89 -19.66 13.61
N GLU A 13 -21.96 -19.28 12.73
CA GLU A 13 -21.44 -17.93 12.68
C GLU A 13 -22.50 -16.93 12.20
N ALA A 14 -23.20 -17.25 11.13
CA ALA A 14 -24.31 -16.43 10.63
C ALA A 14 -25.44 -16.28 11.68
N SER A 15 -25.74 -17.34 12.44
CA SER A 15 -26.68 -17.31 13.55
C SER A 15 -26.29 -16.29 14.62
N ARG A 16 -25.02 -16.28 15.01
CA ARG A 16 -24.48 -15.30 15.98
C ARG A 16 -24.59 -13.87 15.46
N ARG A 17 -24.19 -13.63 14.22
CA ARG A 17 -24.23 -12.29 13.60
C ARG A 17 -25.64 -11.77 13.42
N LEU A 18 -26.54 -12.62 12.97
CA LEU A 18 -27.95 -12.27 12.76
C LEU A 18 -28.77 -12.25 14.05
N ARG A 19 -28.22 -12.72 15.17
CA ARG A 19 -28.93 -12.91 16.45
C ARG A 19 -30.21 -13.73 16.30
N VAL A 20 -30.16 -14.76 15.44
CA VAL A 20 -31.28 -15.67 15.13
C VAL A 20 -30.83 -17.11 15.35
N PRO A 21 -31.62 -17.97 15.98
CA PRO A 21 -31.28 -19.39 16.19
C PRO A 21 -30.86 -20.08 14.90
N SER A 22 -29.81 -20.89 14.94
CA SER A 22 -29.25 -21.60 13.78
C SER A 22 -30.29 -22.48 13.07
N ALA A 23 -31.18 -23.10 13.81
CA ALA A 23 -32.31 -23.87 13.24
C ALA A 23 -33.25 -22.99 12.38
N THR A 24 -33.49 -21.75 12.80
CA THR A 24 -34.32 -20.80 12.06
C THR A 24 -33.60 -20.34 10.79
N VAL A 25 -32.31 -20.06 10.85
CA VAL A 25 -31.52 -19.71 9.68
C VAL A 25 -31.52 -20.83 8.65
N SER A 26 -31.29 -22.07 9.11
CA SER A 26 -31.33 -23.28 8.28
C SER A 26 -32.69 -23.49 7.60
N ARG A 27 -33.77 -23.38 8.36
CA ARG A 27 -35.13 -23.54 7.84
C ARG A 27 -35.47 -22.48 6.78
N ARG A 28 -35.09 -21.22 7.00
CA ARG A 28 -35.35 -20.13 6.06
C ARG A 28 -34.57 -20.30 4.76
N ILE A 29 -33.38 -20.82 4.81
CA ILE A 29 -32.63 -21.13 3.60
C ILE A 29 -33.22 -22.28 2.84
N GLN A 30 -33.66 -23.34 3.52
CA GLN A 30 -34.39 -24.45 2.88
C GLN A 30 -35.67 -23.96 2.20
N GLN A 31 -36.45 -23.11 2.85
CA GLN A 31 -37.64 -22.49 2.26
C GLN A 31 -37.30 -21.69 0.99
N LEU A 32 -36.20 -20.92 1.01
CA LEU A 32 -35.72 -20.19 -0.16
C LEU A 32 -35.34 -21.12 -1.31
N GLU A 33 -34.62 -22.21 -1.03
CA GLU A 33 -34.25 -23.22 -2.02
C GLU A 33 -35.48 -23.91 -2.65
N VAL A 34 -36.50 -24.19 -1.84
CA VAL A 34 -37.78 -24.73 -2.32
C VAL A 34 -38.52 -23.74 -3.21
N GLN A 35 -38.59 -22.46 -2.83
CA GLN A 35 -39.23 -21.42 -3.63
C GLN A 35 -38.52 -21.18 -4.97
N LEU A 36 -37.18 -21.28 -4.98
CA LEU A 36 -36.37 -21.12 -6.19
C LEU A 36 -36.27 -22.39 -7.04
N GLY A 37 -36.76 -23.53 -6.54
CA GLY A 37 -36.71 -24.83 -7.23
C GLY A 37 -35.25 -25.34 -7.40
N THR A 38 -34.29 -24.79 -6.67
CA THR A 38 -32.89 -25.17 -6.81
C THR A 38 -32.12 -25.09 -5.48
N ARG A 39 -31.14 -25.96 -5.32
CA ARG A 39 -30.25 -25.92 -4.16
C ARG A 39 -29.19 -24.87 -4.34
N LEU A 40 -29.06 -23.98 -3.36
CA LEU A 40 -28.05 -22.91 -3.33
C LEU A 40 -26.80 -23.32 -2.54
N MET A 41 -26.96 -24.26 -1.58
CA MET A 41 -25.92 -24.73 -0.68
C MET A 41 -25.79 -26.22 -0.61
N GLN A 42 -24.58 -26.75 -0.55
CA GLN A 42 -24.27 -28.14 -0.25
C GLN A 42 -23.64 -28.22 1.13
N ARG A 43 -24.13 -29.18 1.91
CA ARG A 43 -23.63 -29.49 3.25
C ARG A 43 -22.85 -30.79 3.22
N SER A 44 -21.60 -30.77 3.64
CA SER A 44 -20.93 -31.98 4.12
C SER A 44 -20.79 -31.91 5.63
N THR A 45 -20.45 -33.00 6.26
CA THR A 45 -20.21 -33.06 7.71
C THR A 45 -19.05 -32.14 8.17
N ARG A 46 -18.24 -31.63 7.24
CA ARG A 46 -17.05 -30.80 7.52
C ARG A 46 -17.07 -29.45 6.88
N LYS A 47 -17.89 -29.16 5.87
CA LYS A 47 -17.82 -27.90 5.12
C LYS A 47 -19.16 -27.52 4.50
N LEU A 48 -19.47 -26.23 4.51
CA LEU A 48 -20.57 -25.64 3.77
C LEU A 48 -20.00 -25.01 2.49
N THR A 49 -20.54 -25.37 1.33
CA THR A 49 -20.12 -24.81 0.03
C THR A 49 -21.35 -24.35 -0.75
N LEU A 50 -21.16 -23.30 -1.57
CA LEU A 50 -22.19 -22.84 -2.50
C LEU A 50 -22.21 -23.75 -3.73
N THR A 51 -23.40 -23.99 -4.28
CA THR A 51 -23.57 -24.56 -5.62
C THR A 51 -23.30 -23.50 -6.68
N GLY A 52 -23.16 -23.88 -7.95
CA GLY A 52 -23.08 -22.89 -9.04
C GLY A 52 -24.29 -21.94 -9.07
N ALA A 53 -25.53 -22.47 -8.82
CA ALA A 53 -26.72 -21.64 -8.66
C ALA A 53 -26.62 -20.72 -7.42
N GLY A 54 -26.03 -21.21 -6.32
CA GLY A 54 -25.81 -20.44 -5.11
C GLY A 54 -24.83 -19.29 -5.30
N LEU A 55 -23.76 -19.51 -6.07
CA LEU A 55 -22.80 -18.45 -6.44
C LEU A 55 -23.48 -17.37 -7.26
N ALA A 56 -24.16 -17.74 -8.34
CA ALA A 56 -24.88 -16.79 -9.20
C ALA A 56 -25.96 -16.01 -8.43
N PHE A 57 -26.67 -16.67 -7.53
CA PHE A 57 -27.68 -16.05 -6.68
C PHE A 57 -27.05 -15.08 -5.67
N LYS A 58 -25.91 -15.45 -5.07
CA LYS A 58 -25.12 -14.57 -4.18
C LYS A 58 -24.69 -13.30 -4.91
N GLU A 59 -24.10 -13.43 -6.09
CA GLU A 59 -23.61 -12.29 -6.88
C GLU A 59 -24.73 -11.29 -7.20
N ARG A 60 -25.93 -11.79 -7.53
CA ARG A 60 -27.10 -10.94 -7.83
C ARG A 60 -27.75 -10.32 -6.60
N CYS A 61 -27.84 -11.08 -5.49
CA CYS A 61 -28.56 -10.62 -4.30
C CYS A 61 -27.71 -9.83 -3.33
N SER A 62 -26.39 -10.06 -3.28
CA SER A 62 -25.53 -9.34 -2.34
C SER A 62 -25.60 -7.80 -2.50
N PRO A 63 -25.51 -7.23 -3.71
CA PRO A 63 -25.64 -5.79 -3.87
C PRO A 63 -26.99 -5.24 -3.38
N ALA A 64 -28.10 -5.92 -3.73
CA ALA A 64 -29.44 -5.49 -3.36
C ALA A 64 -29.69 -5.58 -1.84
N VAL A 65 -29.22 -6.65 -1.20
CA VAL A 65 -29.32 -6.79 0.27
C VAL A 65 -28.48 -5.72 0.97
N LEU A 66 -27.28 -5.43 0.46
CA LEU A 66 -26.41 -4.39 0.97
C LEU A 66 -27.04 -3.00 0.80
N GLU A 67 -27.70 -2.74 -0.32
CA GLU A 67 -28.40 -1.49 -0.58
C GLU A 67 -29.60 -1.28 0.36
N LEU A 68 -30.41 -2.33 0.59
CA LEU A 68 -31.51 -2.31 1.55
C LEU A 68 -31.03 -2.09 3.00
N MET A 69 -29.97 -2.75 3.40
CA MET A 69 -29.38 -2.55 4.73
C MET A 69 -28.81 -1.13 4.88
N GLY A 70 -28.21 -0.57 3.81
CA GLY A 70 -27.69 0.79 3.79
C GLY A 70 -28.77 1.86 3.79
N ALA A 71 -29.92 1.61 3.16
CA ALA A 71 -31.06 2.52 3.22
C ALA A 71 -31.61 2.63 4.66
N GLY A 72 -31.65 1.50 5.41
CA GLY A 72 -32.04 1.50 6.82
C GLY A 72 -31.04 2.23 7.72
N LEU A 73 -29.74 2.07 7.46
CA LEU A 73 -28.68 2.76 8.22
C LEU A 73 -28.62 4.27 7.88
N ARG A 74 -28.85 4.67 6.63
CA ARG A 74 -28.87 6.10 6.25
C ARG A 74 -29.96 6.90 7.00
N GLN A 75 -31.12 6.33 7.21
CA GLN A 75 -32.18 6.99 8.02
C GLN A 75 -31.81 7.11 9.50
N VAL A 76 -30.94 6.25 10.01
CA VAL A 76 -30.47 6.30 11.40
C VAL A 76 -29.20 7.17 11.56
N THR A 77 -28.42 7.37 10.49
CA THR A 77 -27.08 7.98 10.54
C THR A 77 -26.99 9.42 10.02
N GLU A 78 -28.06 9.99 9.43
CA GLU A 78 -28.06 11.38 8.99
C GLU A 78 -27.87 12.43 10.13
N SER A 79 -27.76 11.97 11.38
CA SER A 79 -27.63 12.85 12.56
C SER A 79 -26.60 12.38 13.58
N GLN A 80 -25.74 11.43 13.30
CA GLN A 80 -24.77 10.95 14.29
C GLN A 80 -23.33 11.33 13.95
N GLU A 81 -22.66 11.92 14.94
CA GLU A 81 -21.23 12.20 14.95
C GLU A 81 -20.41 10.93 14.63
N PRO A 82 -19.35 11.01 13.79
CA PRO A 82 -18.49 9.86 13.51
C PRO A 82 -18.02 9.18 14.78
N SER A 83 -18.25 7.88 14.89
CA SER A 83 -17.95 7.12 16.11
C SER A 83 -17.54 5.68 15.82
N GLY A 84 -16.88 5.05 16.78
CA GLY A 84 -16.47 3.65 16.69
C GLY A 84 -15.00 3.47 16.33
N VAL A 85 -14.60 2.21 16.08
CA VAL A 85 -13.21 1.84 15.77
C VAL A 85 -13.02 1.84 14.26
N VAL A 86 -11.95 2.50 13.81
CA VAL A 86 -11.46 2.45 12.43
C VAL A 86 -10.14 1.69 12.41
N ARG A 87 -10.13 0.52 11.80
CA ARG A 87 -8.94 -0.34 11.63
C ARG A 87 -8.26 -0.08 10.31
N VAL A 88 -7.01 0.37 10.38
CA VAL A 88 -6.23 0.83 9.24
C VAL A 88 -5.01 -0.08 9.06
N ALA A 89 -4.92 -0.79 7.94
CA ALA A 89 -3.68 -1.44 7.55
C ALA A 89 -2.82 -0.48 6.71
N ALA A 90 -1.53 -0.47 6.98
CA ALA A 90 -0.61 0.38 6.23
C ALA A 90 0.81 -0.24 6.19
N PRO A 91 1.67 0.18 5.24
CA PRO A 91 3.08 -0.22 5.23
C PRO A 91 3.77 0.15 6.54
N ALA A 92 4.78 -0.62 6.95
CA ALA A 92 5.54 -0.35 8.17
C ALA A 92 6.15 1.08 8.20
N SER A 93 6.48 1.60 7.03
CA SER A 93 7.03 2.96 6.85
C SER A 93 5.98 4.07 6.76
N PHE A 94 4.70 3.77 6.95
CA PHE A 94 3.58 4.71 6.71
C PHE A 94 3.74 6.05 7.45
N PHE A 95 4.10 6.01 8.73
CA PHE A 95 4.28 7.22 9.54
C PHE A 95 5.55 8.03 9.25
N LYS A 96 6.36 7.60 8.28
CA LYS A 96 7.44 8.46 7.77
C LYS A 96 6.93 9.63 6.92
N PHE A 97 5.75 9.47 6.33
CA PHE A 97 5.13 10.48 5.48
C PHE A 97 3.69 10.83 5.90
N PHE A 98 3.03 10.05 6.74
CA PHE A 98 1.75 10.37 7.34
C PHE A 98 1.97 10.97 8.73
N LYS A 99 1.74 12.28 8.85
CA LYS A 99 2.11 13.03 10.06
C LYS A 99 1.19 12.71 11.22
N MET A 100 1.76 12.55 12.42
CA MET A 100 1.00 12.24 13.62
C MET A 100 0.09 13.41 14.04
N GLU A 101 0.46 14.65 13.69
CA GLU A 101 -0.36 15.85 13.92
C GLU A 101 -1.71 15.77 13.19
N TRP A 102 -1.77 15.09 12.04
CA TRP A 102 -3.04 14.88 11.33
C TRP A 102 -3.93 13.88 12.03
N VAL A 103 -3.32 12.86 12.64
CA VAL A 103 -4.04 11.87 13.45
C VAL A 103 -4.61 12.55 14.68
N ASN A 104 -3.81 13.36 15.36
CA ASN A 104 -4.25 14.10 16.54
C ASN A 104 -5.41 15.04 16.21
N ALA A 105 -5.27 15.88 15.18
CA ALA A 105 -6.32 16.80 14.77
C ALA A 105 -7.63 16.09 14.36
N PHE A 106 -7.51 14.91 13.72
CA PHE A 106 -8.68 14.10 13.39
C PHE A 106 -9.38 13.54 14.63
N LEU A 107 -8.65 13.06 15.62
CA LEU A 107 -9.22 12.53 16.85
C LEU A 107 -9.80 13.65 17.75
N ASP A 108 -9.23 14.85 17.71
CA ASP A 108 -9.79 16.02 18.40
C ASP A 108 -11.12 16.47 17.75
N GLU A 109 -11.21 16.39 16.39
CA GLU A 109 -12.45 16.69 15.65
C GLU A 109 -13.52 15.60 15.83
N HIS A 110 -13.10 14.36 16.07
CA HIS A 110 -13.99 13.19 16.19
C HIS A 110 -13.72 12.40 17.48
N PRO A 111 -14.10 12.92 18.65
CA PRO A 111 -13.72 12.36 19.95
C PRO A 111 -14.29 10.97 20.24
N LEU A 112 -15.33 10.54 19.50
CA LEU A 112 -15.93 9.21 19.63
C LEU A 112 -15.27 8.16 18.72
N VAL A 113 -14.26 8.55 17.93
CA VAL A 113 -13.53 7.64 17.03
C VAL A 113 -12.28 7.11 17.71
N LYS A 114 -12.02 5.82 17.52
CA LYS A 114 -10.77 5.16 17.90
C LYS A 114 -10.08 4.67 16.62
N LEU A 115 -8.81 5.00 16.45
CA LEU A 115 -7.99 4.50 15.33
C LEU A 115 -7.12 3.33 15.81
N GLU A 116 -7.13 2.24 15.06
CA GLU A 116 -6.24 1.09 15.25
C GLU A 116 -5.43 0.86 13.98
N PHE A 117 -4.09 1.00 14.07
CA PHE A 117 -3.19 0.77 12.93
C PHE A 117 -2.54 -0.60 13.02
N VAL A 118 -2.60 -1.34 11.91
CA VAL A 118 -1.86 -2.58 11.69
C VAL A 118 -0.78 -2.28 10.65
N LEU A 119 0.47 -2.15 11.10
CA LEU A 119 1.60 -1.81 10.22
C LEU A 119 2.31 -3.07 9.76
N SER A 120 2.28 -3.33 8.46
CA SER A 120 2.92 -4.50 7.87
C SER A 120 3.21 -4.28 6.38
N ASP A 121 4.39 -4.71 5.93
CA ASP A 121 4.74 -4.74 4.51
C ASP A 121 4.19 -6.00 3.79
N ARG A 122 3.50 -6.88 4.51
CA ARG A 122 2.72 -7.97 3.92
C ARG A 122 1.38 -7.44 3.41
N VAL A 123 0.87 -8.11 2.38
CA VAL A 123 -0.48 -7.84 1.87
C VAL A 123 -1.49 -8.42 2.87
N ALA A 124 -2.12 -7.55 3.67
CA ALA A 124 -3.19 -7.95 4.59
C ALA A 124 -4.44 -8.35 3.81
N ASP A 125 -5.15 -9.39 4.24
CA ASP A 125 -6.51 -9.67 3.80
C ASP A 125 -7.47 -8.79 4.62
N LEU A 126 -8.15 -7.85 3.95
CA LEU A 126 -9.03 -6.90 4.64
C LEU A 126 -10.18 -7.61 5.36
N ILE A 127 -10.66 -8.71 4.82
CA ILE A 127 -11.83 -9.43 5.35
C ILE A 127 -11.41 -10.30 6.54
N ASP A 128 -10.37 -11.12 6.35
CA ASP A 128 -9.92 -12.07 7.38
C ASP A 128 -9.32 -11.33 8.59
N GLU A 129 -8.60 -10.24 8.36
CA GLU A 129 -7.99 -9.42 9.42
C GLU A 129 -8.92 -8.32 9.97
N ARG A 130 -10.16 -8.21 9.45
CA ARG A 130 -11.15 -7.20 9.87
C ARG A 130 -10.64 -5.77 9.72
N ILE A 131 -9.98 -5.49 8.62
CA ILE A 131 -9.46 -4.18 8.27
C ILE A 131 -10.54 -3.38 7.52
N ASP A 132 -10.80 -2.15 7.96
CA ASP A 132 -11.76 -1.26 7.30
C ASP A 132 -11.13 -0.59 6.08
N ILE A 133 -9.87 -0.16 6.21
CA ILE A 133 -9.11 0.55 5.19
C ILE A 133 -7.67 0.03 5.13
N ALA A 134 -7.12 -0.08 3.91
CA ALA A 134 -5.70 -0.33 3.74
C ALA A 134 -5.05 0.73 2.84
N PHE A 135 -3.90 1.25 3.27
CA PHE A 135 -3.02 2.05 2.42
C PHE A 135 -2.00 1.14 1.76
N ARG A 136 -1.93 1.17 0.43
CA ARG A 136 -1.03 0.27 -0.32
C ARG A 136 -0.35 0.97 -1.48
N GLY A 137 0.92 0.63 -1.67
CA GLY A 137 1.66 0.91 -2.89
C GLY A 137 1.58 -0.28 -3.84
N GLY A 138 1.39 -0.04 -5.13
CA GLY A 138 1.49 -1.08 -6.14
C GLY A 138 0.21 -1.43 -6.88
N PRO A 139 0.30 -2.36 -7.87
CA PRO A 139 -0.87 -2.84 -8.57
C PRO A 139 -1.77 -3.60 -7.60
N LEU A 140 -3.07 -3.39 -7.75
CA LEU A 140 -4.08 -4.11 -7.01
C LEU A 140 -4.40 -5.38 -7.77
N ALA A 141 -4.09 -6.52 -7.19
CA ALA A 141 -4.29 -7.81 -7.82
C ALA A 141 -5.75 -8.26 -7.81
N ASP A 142 -6.62 -7.63 -7.03
CA ASP A 142 -7.99 -8.10 -6.84
C ASP A 142 -9.02 -7.00 -7.09
N SER A 143 -9.99 -7.30 -7.94
CA SER A 143 -11.06 -6.39 -8.36
C SER A 143 -12.22 -6.29 -7.38
N SER A 144 -12.20 -7.04 -6.26
CA SER A 144 -13.28 -7.06 -5.27
C SER A 144 -13.28 -5.85 -4.34
N TYR A 145 -12.18 -5.11 -4.28
CA TYR A 145 -12.02 -3.93 -3.44
C TYR A 145 -12.15 -2.62 -4.22
N VAL A 146 -12.64 -1.60 -3.56
CA VAL A 146 -12.57 -0.23 -4.09
C VAL A 146 -11.20 0.33 -3.82
N ALA A 147 -10.57 0.86 -4.86
CA ALA A 147 -9.30 1.54 -4.75
C ALA A 147 -9.42 2.99 -5.19
N ARG A 148 -8.91 3.90 -4.37
CA ARG A 148 -8.75 5.31 -4.70
C ARG A 148 -7.27 5.67 -4.68
N LYS A 149 -6.71 5.99 -5.84
CA LYS A 149 -5.33 6.46 -5.95
C LYS A 149 -5.21 7.82 -5.28
N ILE A 150 -4.24 7.99 -4.40
CA ILE A 150 -3.98 9.23 -3.67
C ILE A 150 -2.94 10.05 -4.42
N PHE A 151 -1.79 9.45 -4.71
CA PHE A 151 -0.74 10.08 -5.50
C PHE A 151 0.08 9.05 -6.27
N ALA A 152 0.75 9.50 -7.33
CA ALA A 152 1.80 8.73 -7.99
C ALA A 152 3.12 8.96 -7.24
N ASN A 153 3.90 7.91 -7.05
CA ASN A 153 5.22 8.00 -6.47
C ASN A 153 6.20 7.25 -7.39
N TYR A 154 7.34 7.83 -7.62
CA TYR A 154 8.44 7.18 -8.32
C TYR A 154 9.44 6.64 -7.30
N GLY A 155 10.17 5.63 -7.67
CA GLY A 155 11.32 5.16 -6.93
C GLY A 155 12.61 5.48 -7.67
N GLY A 156 13.72 5.38 -6.95
CA GLY A 156 15.07 5.52 -7.48
C GLY A 156 16.01 4.51 -6.86
N LEU A 157 17.25 4.58 -7.27
CA LEU A 157 18.35 3.85 -6.69
C LEU A 157 19.11 4.78 -5.75
N PHE A 158 19.45 4.28 -4.57
CA PHE A 158 20.10 5.06 -3.53
C PHE A 158 21.20 4.25 -2.85
N ALA A 159 22.30 4.92 -2.51
CA ALA A 159 23.38 4.36 -1.72
C ALA A 159 23.95 5.43 -0.77
N SER A 160 24.62 5.00 0.31
CA SER A 160 25.30 5.96 1.18
C SER A 160 26.61 6.46 0.56
N PRO A 161 27.07 7.68 0.92
CA PRO A 161 28.37 8.19 0.51
C PRO A 161 29.52 7.24 0.86
N SER A 162 29.45 6.60 2.03
CA SER A 162 30.46 5.67 2.51
C SER A 162 30.52 4.39 1.67
N TYR A 163 29.42 3.91 1.12
CA TYR A 163 29.40 2.80 0.18
C TYR A 163 30.06 3.17 -1.14
N LEU A 164 29.63 4.29 -1.72
CA LEU A 164 30.14 4.76 -3.01
C LEU A 164 31.65 5.09 -2.96
N ALA A 165 32.13 5.65 -1.86
CA ALA A 165 33.55 5.90 -1.66
C ALA A 165 34.42 4.62 -1.67
N ARG A 166 33.86 3.48 -1.23
CA ARG A 166 34.56 2.19 -1.17
C ARG A 166 34.45 1.35 -2.42
N HIS A 167 33.34 1.45 -3.12
CA HIS A 167 32.98 0.54 -4.23
C HIS A 167 32.86 1.24 -5.59
N GLY A 168 32.99 2.57 -5.62
CA GLY A 168 32.71 3.38 -6.80
C GLY A 168 31.22 3.61 -7.01
N GLU A 169 30.90 4.52 -7.92
CA GLU A 169 29.54 4.81 -8.35
C GLU A 169 29.28 4.15 -9.72
N PRO A 170 28.23 3.35 -9.91
CA PRO A 170 27.92 2.80 -11.21
C PRO A 170 27.47 3.92 -12.16
N ASN A 171 28.01 3.91 -13.37
CA ASN A 171 27.69 4.88 -14.43
C ASN A 171 26.61 4.39 -15.39
N THR A 172 26.41 3.07 -15.41
CA THR A 172 25.44 2.38 -16.29
C THR A 172 24.67 1.31 -15.54
N LEU A 173 23.51 0.94 -16.06
CA LEU A 173 22.72 -0.18 -15.52
C LEU A 173 23.46 -1.51 -15.56
N ARG A 174 24.37 -1.68 -16.51
CA ARG A 174 25.15 -2.92 -16.68
C ARG A 174 26.16 -3.15 -15.55
N GLU A 175 26.53 -2.12 -14.83
CA GLU A 175 27.45 -2.19 -13.69
C GLU A 175 26.72 -2.57 -12.40
N LEU A 176 25.39 -2.38 -12.30
CA LEU A 176 24.62 -2.70 -11.09
C LEU A 176 24.77 -4.16 -10.59
N PRO A 177 24.84 -5.19 -11.45
CA PRO A 177 25.04 -6.57 -11.02
C PRO A 177 26.37 -6.81 -10.30
N GLU A 178 27.37 -5.96 -10.50
CA GLU A 178 28.70 -6.04 -9.87
C GLU A 178 28.70 -5.39 -8.47
N HIS A 179 27.70 -4.55 -8.18
CA HIS A 179 27.55 -3.91 -6.89
C HIS A 179 26.82 -4.80 -5.88
N HIS A 180 27.10 -4.57 -4.60
CA HIS A 180 26.28 -5.09 -3.52
C HIS A 180 24.93 -4.37 -3.53
N CYS A 181 23.85 -5.15 -3.58
CA CYS A 181 22.51 -4.62 -3.49
C CYS A 181 21.78 -5.08 -2.23
N VAL A 182 20.87 -4.24 -1.74
CA VAL A 182 19.92 -4.58 -0.69
C VAL A 182 18.54 -4.67 -1.35
N ILE A 183 17.88 -5.83 -1.23
CA ILE A 183 16.72 -6.15 -2.07
C ILE A 183 15.53 -6.64 -1.24
N THR A 184 14.33 -6.52 -1.81
CA THR A 184 13.17 -7.27 -1.31
C THR A 184 13.34 -8.77 -1.62
N PRO A 185 12.68 -9.67 -0.84
CA PRO A 185 12.70 -11.10 -1.15
C PRO A 185 12.32 -11.33 -2.63
N PRO A 186 13.15 -12.01 -3.40
CA PRO A 186 12.83 -12.37 -4.76
C PRO A 186 11.79 -13.51 -4.78
N ASP A 187 11.03 -13.61 -5.88
CA ASP A 187 10.06 -14.70 -6.08
C ASP A 187 10.75 -16.07 -6.17
N ALA A 188 12.00 -16.10 -6.70
CA ALA A 188 12.82 -17.31 -6.77
C ALA A 188 14.32 -16.97 -6.74
N GLY A 189 15.10 -17.79 -6.04
CA GLY A 189 16.56 -17.66 -5.98
C GLY A 189 17.04 -16.44 -5.19
N ASN A 190 18.24 -15.94 -5.51
CA ASN A 190 18.92 -14.84 -4.80
C ASN A 190 19.02 -13.55 -5.64
N PHE A 191 18.27 -13.45 -6.74
CA PHE A 191 18.31 -12.32 -7.65
C PHE A 191 16.95 -11.61 -7.65
N ALA A 192 16.96 -10.29 -7.49
CA ALA A 192 15.81 -9.45 -7.74
C ALA A 192 15.92 -8.84 -9.14
N THR A 193 14.79 -8.66 -9.81
CA THR A 193 14.73 -7.90 -11.06
C THR A 193 14.24 -6.49 -10.75
N TRP A 194 15.08 -5.51 -11.06
CA TRP A 194 14.71 -4.10 -10.99
C TRP A 194 14.31 -3.62 -12.37
N ARG A 195 13.03 -3.27 -12.52
CA ARG A 195 12.54 -2.62 -13.73
C ARG A 195 12.71 -1.13 -13.59
N LEU A 196 13.49 -0.54 -14.49
CA LEU A 196 13.89 0.85 -14.49
C LEU A 196 13.52 1.50 -15.81
N GLU A 197 12.94 2.67 -15.76
CA GLU A 197 12.59 3.51 -16.91
C GLU A 197 13.73 4.50 -17.13
N GLY A 198 14.30 4.49 -18.33
CA GLY A 198 15.36 5.39 -18.77
C GLY A 198 14.82 6.76 -19.19
N PRO A 199 15.73 7.70 -19.53
CA PRO A 199 15.37 9.07 -19.91
C PRO A 199 14.51 9.14 -21.19
N ASP A 200 14.62 8.15 -22.06
CA ASP A 200 13.86 8.08 -23.33
C ASP A 200 12.53 7.32 -23.18
N GLY A 201 12.19 6.89 -21.95
CA GLY A 201 10.98 6.14 -21.65
C GLY A 201 11.10 4.64 -21.89
N ASP A 202 12.27 4.16 -22.26
CA ASP A 202 12.52 2.73 -22.42
C ASP A 202 12.65 2.04 -21.05
N GLU A 203 11.97 0.91 -20.88
CA GLU A 203 12.08 0.09 -19.69
C GLU A 203 13.19 -0.95 -19.82
N GLU A 204 14.07 -1.01 -18.84
CA GLU A 204 15.13 -2.00 -18.74
C GLU A 204 14.98 -2.84 -17.46
N ASP A 205 15.09 -4.16 -17.60
CA ASP A 205 15.07 -5.11 -16.50
C ASP A 205 16.52 -5.49 -16.13
N VAL A 206 16.94 -5.10 -14.92
CA VAL A 206 18.27 -5.40 -14.40
C VAL A 206 18.18 -6.45 -13.28
N LYS A 207 18.90 -7.56 -13.45
CA LYS A 207 19.03 -8.58 -12.41
C LYS A 207 20.15 -8.22 -11.44
N VAL A 208 19.80 -8.03 -10.17
CA VAL A 208 20.75 -7.69 -9.11
C VAL A 208 20.80 -8.77 -8.04
N LYS A 209 21.97 -8.99 -7.47
CA LYS A 209 22.18 -9.96 -6.39
C LYS A 209 22.07 -9.27 -5.03
N GLY A 210 21.17 -9.77 -4.19
CA GLY A 210 21.03 -9.25 -2.83
C GLY A 210 22.11 -9.79 -1.90
N ARG A 211 22.87 -8.89 -1.28
CA ARG A 211 23.73 -9.20 -0.13
C ARG A 211 22.93 -9.17 1.17
N PHE A 212 21.89 -8.35 1.23
CA PHE A 212 20.96 -8.23 2.34
C PHE A 212 19.54 -8.22 1.79
N ILE A 213 18.65 -8.99 2.40
CA ILE A 213 17.28 -9.21 1.93
C ILE A 213 16.32 -8.88 3.06
N SER A 214 15.33 -8.02 2.79
CA SER A 214 14.26 -7.71 3.75
C SER A 214 12.97 -7.38 3.02
N ASN A 215 11.84 -7.79 3.58
CA ASN A 215 10.52 -7.40 3.08
C ASN A 215 10.11 -5.98 3.52
N SER A 216 10.86 -5.34 4.41
CA SER A 216 10.58 -3.99 4.90
C SER A 216 11.38 -2.95 4.14
N GLN A 217 10.68 -2.01 3.51
CA GLN A 217 11.30 -0.89 2.80
C GLN A 217 12.12 0.01 3.73
N ASP A 218 11.69 0.18 4.99
CA ASP A 218 12.45 0.97 5.96
C ASP A 218 13.74 0.28 6.38
N VAL A 219 13.75 -1.04 6.51
CA VAL A 219 14.96 -1.82 6.79
C VAL A 219 15.94 -1.76 5.60
N LEU A 220 15.45 -1.84 4.35
CA LEU A 220 16.28 -1.67 3.16
C LEU A 220 16.91 -0.27 3.10
N ARG A 221 16.14 0.77 3.45
CA ARG A 221 16.64 2.15 3.57
C ARG A 221 17.75 2.24 4.62
N GLN A 222 17.52 1.72 5.83
CA GLN A 222 18.53 1.70 6.89
C GLN A 222 19.80 0.96 6.46
N ALA A 223 19.64 -0.17 5.78
CA ALA A 223 20.77 -0.94 5.25
C ALA A 223 21.58 -0.16 4.22
N ALA A 224 20.92 0.58 3.32
CA ALA A 224 21.58 1.45 2.36
C ALA A 224 22.33 2.60 3.07
N CYS A 225 21.72 3.28 4.05
CA CYS A 225 22.35 4.31 4.86
C CYS A 225 23.59 3.77 5.61
N ALA A 226 23.52 2.55 6.11
CA ALA A 226 24.64 1.86 6.78
C ALA A 226 25.77 1.39 5.83
N GLY A 227 25.62 1.61 4.51
CA GLY A 227 26.65 1.27 3.52
C GLY A 227 26.69 -0.22 3.15
N LEU A 228 25.59 -0.95 3.29
CA LEU A 228 25.51 -2.35 2.90
C LEU A 228 25.42 -2.56 1.38
N GLY A 229 24.94 -1.54 0.64
CA GLY A 229 24.80 -1.64 -0.80
C GLY A 229 23.82 -0.60 -1.39
N ILE A 230 23.51 -0.77 -2.66
CA ILE A 230 22.54 0.03 -3.39
C ILE A 230 21.14 -0.52 -3.13
N ALA A 231 20.18 0.36 -2.84
CA ALA A 231 18.77 0.02 -2.63
C ALA A 231 17.88 0.68 -3.67
N ALA A 232 16.88 -0.05 -4.18
CA ALA A 232 15.78 0.51 -4.95
C ALA A 232 14.63 0.89 -4.01
N LEU A 233 14.47 2.20 -3.72
CA LEU A 233 13.52 2.71 -2.73
C LEU A 233 12.49 3.66 -3.37
N PRO A 234 11.26 3.71 -2.83
CA PRO A 234 10.34 4.80 -3.11
C PRO A 234 10.95 6.15 -2.68
N SER A 235 10.87 7.17 -3.53
CA SER A 235 11.46 8.49 -3.24
C SER A 235 10.91 9.09 -1.95
N ILE A 236 9.62 8.89 -1.66
CA ILE A 236 8.99 9.36 -0.42
C ILE A 236 9.64 8.79 0.86
N ILE A 237 10.25 7.61 0.79
CA ILE A 237 10.94 6.98 1.93
C ILE A 237 12.37 7.45 2.03
N ALA A 238 13.02 7.74 0.89
CA ALA A 238 14.42 8.12 0.82
C ALA A 238 14.66 9.61 1.04
N VAL A 239 13.65 10.47 0.82
CA VAL A 239 13.80 11.93 0.77
C VAL A 239 14.52 12.53 1.97
N GLY A 240 14.15 12.16 3.19
CA GLY A 240 14.78 12.70 4.40
C GLY A 240 16.27 12.33 4.54
N ASP A 241 16.67 11.14 4.05
CA ASP A 241 18.08 10.74 4.07
C ASP A 241 18.88 11.39 2.94
N VAL A 242 18.24 11.68 1.81
CA VAL A 242 18.86 12.46 0.74
C VAL A 242 19.08 13.90 1.21
N GLU A 243 18.09 14.51 1.88
CA GLU A 243 18.19 15.85 2.47
C GLU A 243 19.34 15.96 3.48
N SER A 244 19.47 14.95 4.32
CA SER A 244 20.50 14.89 5.36
C SER A 244 21.86 14.39 4.83
N GLY A 245 21.96 14.01 3.55
CA GLY A 245 23.18 13.52 2.93
C GLY A 245 23.58 12.09 3.35
N ASN A 246 22.69 11.35 4.01
CA ASN A 246 22.89 9.95 4.37
C ASN A 246 22.76 9.00 3.17
N LEU A 247 21.97 9.43 2.16
CA LEU A 247 21.81 8.74 0.88
C LEU A 247 22.08 9.68 -0.28
N ILE A 248 22.67 9.14 -1.34
CA ILE A 248 22.88 9.78 -2.63
C ILE A 248 22.11 9.00 -3.69
N PRO A 249 21.39 9.69 -4.62
CA PRO A 249 20.78 9.03 -5.76
C PRO A 249 21.86 8.43 -6.67
N VAL A 250 21.67 7.16 -7.06
CA VAL A 250 22.54 6.42 -7.98
C VAL A 250 21.81 6.28 -9.29
N LEU A 251 22.50 6.53 -10.41
CA LEU A 251 21.91 6.51 -11.76
C LEU A 251 20.62 7.36 -11.82
N PRO A 252 20.68 8.66 -11.48
CA PRO A 252 19.47 9.48 -11.28
C PRO A 252 18.61 9.68 -12.54
N ARG A 253 19.12 9.33 -13.71
CA ARG A 253 18.38 9.36 -14.97
C ARG A 253 17.39 8.20 -15.09
N TYR A 254 17.54 7.15 -14.28
CA TYR A 254 16.70 5.98 -14.29
C TYR A 254 15.71 6.03 -13.14
N LYS A 255 14.44 5.83 -13.47
CA LYS A 255 13.34 5.84 -12.51
C LYS A 255 12.79 4.43 -12.36
N ARG A 256 12.46 4.06 -11.16
CA ARG A 256 11.63 2.89 -10.97
C ARG A 256 10.18 3.31 -11.09
N ALA A 257 9.42 2.72 -12.02
CA ALA A 257 8.00 2.97 -12.18
C ALA A 257 7.30 2.90 -10.80
N GLY A 258 6.75 4.04 -10.39
CA GLY A 258 6.29 4.20 -9.03
C GLY A 258 4.97 3.48 -8.83
N ARG A 259 4.94 2.70 -7.79
CA ARG A 259 3.70 2.18 -7.24
C ARG A 259 3.12 3.29 -6.36
N GLY A 260 2.28 4.17 -6.94
CA GLY A 260 1.62 5.22 -6.19
C GLY A 260 0.91 4.69 -4.94
N LEU A 261 0.61 5.54 -4.00
CA LEU A 261 -0.18 5.16 -2.83
C LEU A 261 -1.67 5.18 -3.18
N SER A 262 -2.35 4.12 -2.83
CA SER A 262 -3.82 4.02 -2.92
C SER A 262 -4.41 3.68 -1.56
N VAL A 263 -5.61 4.19 -1.30
CA VAL A 263 -6.45 3.71 -0.21
C VAL A 263 -7.43 2.68 -0.77
N ILE A 264 -7.56 1.56 -0.06
CA ILE A 264 -8.34 0.39 -0.45
C ILE A 264 -9.34 0.09 0.65
N TYR A 265 -10.57 -0.21 0.28
CA TYR A 265 -11.65 -0.57 1.19
C TYR A 265 -12.70 -1.44 0.48
N THR A 266 -13.56 -2.13 1.24
CA THR A 266 -14.42 -3.20 0.73
C THR A 266 -15.60 -2.73 -0.13
N SER A 267 -16.13 -1.51 0.06
CA SER A 267 -17.29 -1.00 -0.68
C SER A 267 -17.37 0.53 -0.61
N ARG A 268 -17.90 1.16 -1.66
CA ARG A 268 -18.26 2.60 -1.64
C ARG A 268 -19.59 2.87 -0.96
N GLN A 269 -20.47 1.89 -0.96
CA GLN A 269 -21.80 2.00 -0.38
C GLN A 269 -21.75 1.43 1.03
N GLN A 270 -22.01 2.24 2.06
CA GLN A 270 -22.09 1.82 3.47
C GLN A 270 -20.77 1.80 4.27
N LEU A 271 -19.82 2.66 3.93
CA LEU A 271 -18.73 2.92 4.85
C LEU A 271 -19.30 3.57 6.13
N PRO A 272 -18.93 3.09 7.32
CA PRO A 272 -19.22 3.82 8.56
C PRO A 272 -18.71 5.26 8.45
N GLN A 273 -19.42 6.21 9.05
CA GLN A 273 -19.06 7.64 8.96
C GLN A 273 -17.62 7.90 9.41
N ALA A 274 -17.18 7.27 10.48
CA ALA A 274 -15.80 7.36 10.96
C ALA A 274 -14.77 6.91 9.92
N VAL A 275 -15.06 5.82 9.20
CA VAL A 275 -14.20 5.29 8.13
C VAL A 275 -14.14 6.27 6.95
N SER A 276 -15.30 6.78 6.51
CA SER A 276 -15.39 7.77 5.41
C SER A 276 -14.64 9.05 5.76
N ALA A 277 -14.88 9.61 6.95
CA ALA A 277 -14.22 10.82 7.45
C ALA A 277 -12.68 10.65 7.49
N PHE A 278 -12.21 9.50 7.97
CA PHE A 278 -10.77 9.22 8.00
C PHE A 278 -10.17 9.09 6.59
N ILE A 279 -10.84 8.41 5.66
CA ILE A 279 -10.41 8.33 4.25
C ILE A 279 -10.30 9.73 3.64
N ASP A 280 -11.32 10.57 3.81
CA ASP A 280 -11.36 11.92 3.23
C ASP A 280 -10.26 12.81 3.80
N MET A 281 -10.04 12.76 5.11
CA MET A 281 -8.92 13.45 5.78
C MET A 281 -7.58 12.97 5.21
N ALA A 282 -7.36 11.66 5.17
CA ALA A 282 -6.10 11.08 4.72
C ALA A 282 -5.82 11.42 3.24
N VAL A 283 -6.81 11.27 2.36
CA VAL A 283 -6.68 11.60 0.94
C VAL A 283 -6.41 13.09 0.74
N LYS A 284 -7.10 13.97 1.47
CA LYS A 284 -6.90 15.42 1.41
C LYS A 284 -5.48 15.79 1.86
N LYS A 285 -5.04 15.29 3.03
CA LYS A 285 -3.72 15.62 3.60
C LYS A 285 -2.57 15.09 2.76
N LEU A 286 -2.66 13.84 2.30
CA LEU A 286 -1.66 13.22 1.44
C LEU A 286 -1.65 13.81 0.02
N GLY A 287 -2.80 14.15 -0.54
CA GLY A 287 -2.91 14.74 -1.87
C GLY A 287 -2.46 16.19 -1.97
N GLN A 288 -2.42 16.92 -0.85
CA GLN A 288 -1.94 18.30 -0.78
C GLN A 288 -0.42 18.42 -0.61
N GLN A 289 0.27 17.31 -0.34
CA GLN A 289 1.73 17.32 -0.24
C GLN A 289 2.36 17.16 -1.61
N GLU A 290 3.33 18.01 -1.90
CA GLU A 290 4.19 17.86 -3.08
C GLU A 290 5.18 16.70 -2.81
N TRP A 291 4.82 15.51 -3.29
CA TRP A 291 5.69 14.32 -3.23
C TRP A 291 6.65 14.33 -4.42
N GLY A 292 7.57 15.29 -4.45
CA GLY A 292 8.63 15.37 -5.45
C GLY A 292 8.19 15.25 -6.90
N GLY A 293 7.99 16.38 -7.47
CA GLY A 293 7.91 16.84 -8.83
C GLY A 293 7.75 15.88 -9.99
N THR A 294 6.58 15.96 -10.60
CA THR A 294 6.49 15.86 -12.06
C THR A 294 7.09 17.13 -12.67
N THR A 295 8.32 17.12 -13.15
CA THR A 295 8.78 18.10 -14.14
C THR A 295 9.90 17.49 -15.00
N SER A 296 9.78 17.73 -16.30
CA SER A 296 10.70 17.33 -17.35
C SER A 296 12.16 17.74 -17.05
N CYS A 297 13.04 16.77 -17.14
CA CYS A 297 14.48 17.01 -17.03
C CYS A 297 14.98 17.72 -18.31
N SER A 298 15.38 18.97 -18.21
CA SER A 298 16.23 19.59 -19.21
C SER A 298 17.68 19.11 -19.01
N SER A 299 18.27 18.64 -20.07
CA SER A 299 19.57 18.03 -20.19
C SER A 299 20.70 19.04 -19.92
N GLU A 300 21.28 19.02 -18.71
CA GLU A 300 22.68 19.41 -18.51
C GLU A 300 23.16 18.92 -17.14
N ALA A 301 24.03 17.89 -17.15
CA ALA A 301 24.72 17.43 -15.96
C ALA A 301 25.96 18.28 -15.72
N PRO A 302 26.21 18.85 -14.53
CA PRO A 302 27.45 19.52 -14.22
C PRO A 302 28.62 18.52 -14.15
N LYS A 303 29.66 18.77 -14.91
CA LYS A 303 30.93 18.02 -14.84
C LYS A 303 31.62 18.30 -13.51
N ILE A 304 31.80 17.28 -12.70
CA ILE A 304 32.63 17.34 -11.50
C ILE A 304 34.09 17.14 -11.93
N GLN A 305 34.93 18.16 -11.78
CA GLN A 305 36.39 18.03 -11.88
C GLN A 305 36.92 17.48 -10.55
N VAL A 306 37.47 16.28 -10.58
CA VAL A 306 38.22 15.72 -9.44
C VAL A 306 39.63 16.28 -9.47
N GLY A 307 39.88 17.25 -8.62
CA GLY A 307 41.22 17.77 -8.35
C GLY A 307 41.91 16.87 -7.30
N ALA A 308 43.11 16.41 -7.62
CA ALA A 308 43.96 15.66 -6.71
C ALA A 308 44.47 16.62 -5.57
N GLY A 309 43.97 16.40 -4.34
CA GLY A 309 44.44 17.13 -3.16
C GLY A 309 43.62 16.73 -1.92
N ARG A 310 44.30 16.20 -0.92
CA ARG A 310 43.72 15.79 0.37
C ARG A 310 43.12 16.99 1.13
N ALA A 311 41.79 17.12 1.07
CA ALA A 311 41.02 17.91 2.04
C ALA A 311 39.66 17.22 2.23
N PRO A 312 39.01 17.31 3.40
CA PRO A 312 37.68 16.76 3.56
C PRO A 312 36.71 17.45 2.57
N ILE A 313 35.99 16.62 1.80
CA ILE A 313 35.05 17.15 0.82
C ILE A 313 33.89 17.77 1.59
N VAL A 314 33.93 19.07 1.80
CA VAL A 314 32.75 19.86 2.18
C VAL A 314 32.01 20.14 0.89
N LEU A 315 31.01 19.35 0.60
CA LEU A 315 30.09 19.64 -0.50
C LEU A 315 29.35 20.95 -0.19
N PRO A 316 29.35 21.93 -1.09
CA PRO A 316 28.61 23.16 -0.88
C PRO A 316 27.13 22.84 -0.80
N ARG A 317 26.47 23.26 0.31
CA ARG A 317 25.05 23.08 0.64
C ARG A 317 24.06 23.61 -0.42
N THR A 318 24.53 24.18 -1.51
CA THR A 318 23.72 24.96 -2.46
C THR A 318 23.55 24.35 -3.86
N GLN A 319 24.16 23.20 -4.19
CA GLN A 319 24.07 22.69 -5.57
C GLN A 319 23.15 21.46 -5.78
N TYR A 320 22.70 20.83 -4.72
CA TYR A 320 21.67 19.81 -4.82
C TYR A 320 20.48 20.22 -3.96
N GLY A 321 19.72 21.18 -4.45
CA GLY A 321 18.41 21.47 -3.89
C GLY A 321 17.54 20.23 -4.06
N LEU A 322 16.82 19.86 -3.02
CA LEU A 322 15.83 18.77 -3.01
C LEU A 322 14.92 18.75 -4.24
N ARG A 323 14.69 19.89 -4.83
CA ARG A 323 13.88 20.01 -6.04
C ARG A 323 14.40 19.15 -7.19
N ASP A 324 15.72 18.96 -7.31
CA ASP A 324 16.32 18.21 -8.42
C ASP A 324 16.39 16.69 -8.13
N CYS A 325 16.54 16.30 -6.86
CA CYS A 325 16.53 14.89 -6.46
C CYS A 325 15.11 14.29 -6.40
N VAL A 326 14.11 15.13 -6.18
CA VAL A 326 12.70 14.74 -6.12
C VAL A 326 12.05 14.88 -7.51
N LYS A 327 12.70 15.48 -8.47
CA LYS A 327 12.31 15.54 -9.89
C LYS A 327 12.80 14.34 -10.70
N ILE A 328 13.60 13.47 -10.12
CA ILE A 328 14.00 12.19 -10.65
C ILE A 328 13.17 11.13 -9.93
#